data_c5ff8fe232c495a1d357e3412da2e3ef
#
_entry.id   c5ff8fe232c495a1d357e3412da2e3ef
#
_cell.length_a   1.000
_cell.length_b   1.000
_cell.length_c   1.000
_cell.angle_alpha   90.00
_cell.angle_beta   90.00
_cell.angle_gamma   90.00
#
_symmetry.space_group_name_H-M   'P 1'
#
loop_
_entity.id
_entity.type
_entity.pdbx_description
1 polymer ?
#
loop_
_entity_poly.entity_id
_entity_poly.type
_entity_poly.pdbx_seq_one_letter_code
_entity_poly.pdbx_strand_id
1 'polypeptide(L)'
;MALRRARVLVLAVAALALLTGGRSLAQSGPQLHTKVGGVSSETLVVASPEAVADPALAMVRVMIAPGASIPEHRHTGTQIASIISGDLTYSVDTGEVDLYRLGSTPGKDAPTVLGPGTTTVLRPGDAIVEHPGSLHQATNAGSAPVLLFSSILFPSAAGATVYATTAATPEPEASPGP
;
A
#
# COMPACT_ATOMS: atom_id res chain seq x y z
N MET A 1 -4.15 -0.99 -44.03
CA MET A 1 -3.67 -0.32 -42.80
C MET A 1 -3.63 -1.34 -41.69
N ALA A 2 -2.46 -1.82 -41.31
CA ALA A 2 -2.29 -2.95 -40.37
C ALA A 2 -2.16 -2.43 -38.94
N LEU A 3 -3.11 -2.78 -38.08
CA LEU A 3 -3.02 -2.52 -36.63
C LEU A 3 -1.89 -3.40 -36.05
N ARG A 4 -0.83 -2.78 -35.61
CA ARG A 4 0.21 -3.43 -34.81
C ARG A 4 -0.33 -3.62 -33.38
N ARG A 5 -0.68 -4.84 -33.02
CA ARG A 5 -0.96 -5.23 -31.63
C ARG A 5 0.37 -5.27 -30.88
N ALA A 6 0.62 -4.30 -30.01
CA ALA A 6 1.74 -4.35 -29.07
C ALA A 6 1.50 -5.48 -28.07
N ARG A 7 2.32 -6.53 -28.13
CA ARG A 7 2.36 -7.58 -27.11
C ARG A 7 3.16 -7.04 -25.94
N VAL A 8 2.48 -6.72 -24.84
CA VAL A 8 3.15 -6.44 -23.56
C VAL A 8 3.67 -7.76 -23.02
N LEU A 9 4.99 -7.93 -23.05
CA LEU A 9 5.67 -9.07 -22.47
C LEU A 9 5.79 -8.84 -20.97
N VAL A 10 4.92 -9.48 -20.18
CA VAL A 10 5.02 -9.48 -18.70
C VAL A 10 6.12 -10.45 -18.30
N LEU A 11 7.33 -9.93 -18.04
CA LEU A 11 8.41 -10.72 -17.43
C LEU A 11 8.17 -10.80 -15.91
N ALA A 12 7.79 -11.97 -15.44
CA ALA A 12 7.78 -12.29 -14.01
C ALA A 12 9.24 -12.47 -13.55
N VAL A 13 9.78 -11.48 -12.82
CA VAL A 13 11.07 -11.62 -12.13
C VAL A 13 10.78 -11.91 -10.66
N ALA A 14 10.97 -13.17 -10.27
CA ALA A 14 11.04 -13.55 -8.87
C ALA A 14 12.38 -13.06 -8.30
N ALA A 15 12.40 -11.97 -7.54
CA ALA A 15 13.58 -11.49 -6.86
C ALA A 15 13.66 -12.11 -5.45
N LEU A 16 14.57 -13.04 -5.28
CA LEU A 16 15.06 -13.52 -3.99
C LEU A 16 15.97 -12.43 -3.42
N ALA A 17 15.47 -11.61 -2.48
CA ALA A 17 16.24 -10.56 -1.86
C ALA A 17 17.14 -11.14 -0.77
N LEU A 18 18.43 -11.25 -1.04
CA LEU A 18 19.49 -11.39 -0.05
C LEU A 18 19.71 -10.02 0.63
N LEU A 19 19.61 -10.01 1.96
CA LEU A 19 19.85 -8.89 2.84
C LEU A 19 21.30 -8.41 2.73
N THR A 20 21.57 -7.29 2.08
CA THR A 20 22.77 -6.46 2.32
C THR A 20 22.50 -5.01 1.94
N GLY A 21 22.55 -4.10 2.92
CA GLY A 21 22.83 -2.68 2.72
C GLY A 21 21.69 -1.82 2.17
N GLY A 22 21.18 -0.93 3.02
CA GLY A 22 20.11 0.04 2.80
C GLY A 22 20.06 0.70 1.41
N ARG A 23 19.17 0.20 0.57
CA ARG A 23 18.65 0.89 -0.60
C ARG A 23 17.14 0.76 -0.58
N SER A 24 16.46 1.90 -0.62
CA SER A 24 15.02 1.96 -0.86
C SER A 24 14.74 1.23 -2.18
N LEU A 25 14.21 0.00 -2.10
CA LEU A 25 13.76 -0.73 -3.27
C LEU A 25 12.39 -0.18 -3.65
N ALA A 26 12.36 0.77 -4.58
CA ALA A 26 11.13 1.07 -5.29
C ALA A 26 10.72 -0.22 -6.02
N GLN A 27 9.58 -0.81 -5.66
CA GLN A 27 9.03 -1.95 -6.39
C GLN A 27 8.53 -1.47 -7.74
N SER A 28 9.30 -1.72 -8.77
CA SER A 28 8.94 -1.39 -10.15
C SER A 28 7.94 -2.40 -10.70
N GLY A 29 6.73 -1.94 -10.97
CA GLY A 29 5.67 -2.68 -11.62
C GLY A 29 4.60 -3.26 -10.67
N PRO A 30 3.40 -3.59 -11.20
CA PRO A 30 2.33 -4.15 -10.40
C PRO A 30 2.71 -5.56 -9.96
N GLN A 31 2.84 -5.77 -8.65
CA GLN A 31 3.03 -7.10 -8.08
C GLN A 31 1.71 -7.86 -8.12
N LEU A 32 1.66 -8.96 -8.88
CA LEU A 32 0.44 -9.75 -9.07
C LEU A 32 -0.03 -10.42 -7.79
N HIS A 33 0.90 -10.84 -6.94
CA HIS A 33 0.61 -11.42 -5.63
C HIS A 33 1.81 -11.30 -4.71
N THR A 34 1.60 -10.82 -3.48
CA THR A 34 2.64 -10.77 -2.43
C THR A 34 2.09 -11.30 -1.12
N LYS A 35 2.96 -11.92 -0.33
CA LYS A 35 2.65 -12.34 1.05
C LYS A 35 3.88 -12.13 1.93
N VAL A 36 3.78 -11.23 2.90
CA VAL A 36 4.85 -10.90 3.85
C VAL A 36 4.24 -10.64 5.22
N GLY A 37 4.77 -11.28 6.26
CA GLY A 37 4.40 -10.97 7.65
C GLY A 37 2.91 -11.08 7.96
N GLY A 38 2.19 -12.03 7.37
CA GLY A 38 0.74 -12.17 7.56
C GLY A 38 -0.11 -11.21 6.73
N VAL A 39 0.50 -10.35 5.90
CA VAL A 39 -0.21 -9.53 4.90
C VAL A 39 -0.11 -10.20 3.54
N SER A 40 -1.24 -10.36 2.87
CA SER A 40 -1.28 -10.78 1.48
C SER A 40 -1.96 -9.70 0.63
N SER A 41 -1.36 -9.38 -0.52
CA SER A 41 -1.97 -8.51 -1.51
C SER A 41 -2.03 -9.22 -2.86
N GLU A 42 -3.10 -9.00 -3.57
CA GLU A 42 -3.33 -9.53 -4.90
C GLU A 42 -3.78 -8.41 -5.81
N THR A 43 -3.03 -8.15 -6.87
CA THR A 43 -3.44 -7.20 -7.89
C THR A 43 -4.49 -7.85 -8.78
N LEU A 44 -5.69 -7.32 -8.76
CA LEU A 44 -6.83 -7.87 -9.50
C LEU A 44 -6.85 -7.40 -10.94
N VAL A 45 -6.43 -6.17 -11.20
CA VAL A 45 -6.40 -5.57 -12.54
C VAL A 45 -5.39 -4.43 -12.59
N VAL A 46 -4.79 -4.23 -13.74
CA VAL A 46 -3.97 -3.06 -14.08
C VAL A 46 -4.47 -2.50 -15.40
N ALA A 47 -4.65 -1.20 -15.46
CA ALA A 47 -5.01 -0.47 -16.65
C ALA A 47 -4.05 0.70 -16.88
N SER A 48 -3.94 1.14 -18.13
CA SER A 48 -3.23 2.39 -18.48
C SER A 48 -4.30 3.39 -18.91
N PRO A 49 -4.65 4.39 -18.08
CA PRO A 49 -5.63 5.41 -18.45
C PRO A 49 -5.15 6.20 -19.67
N GLU A 50 -5.98 6.34 -20.71
CA GLU A 50 -5.62 6.99 -21.96
C GLU A 50 -5.41 8.53 -21.83
N ALA A 51 -5.96 9.12 -20.78
CA ALA A 51 -5.98 10.58 -20.59
C ALA A 51 -4.73 11.17 -19.93
N VAL A 52 -3.80 10.35 -19.47
CA VAL A 52 -2.62 10.78 -18.70
C VAL A 52 -1.37 10.11 -19.27
N ALA A 53 -0.26 10.84 -19.36
CA ALA A 53 1.00 10.27 -19.83
C ALA A 53 1.60 9.34 -18.76
N ASP A 54 1.90 8.11 -19.13
CA ASP A 54 2.58 7.08 -18.32
C ASP A 54 1.96 6.75 -16.94
N PRO A 55 0.62 6.67 -16.77
CA PRO A 55 0.03 6.20 -15.53
C PRO A 55 -0.23 4.71 -15.55
N ALA A 56 -0.16 4.09 -14.39
CA ALA A 56 -0.78 2.81 -14.12
C ALA A 56 -1.90 2.98 -13.10
N LEU A 57 -3.04 2.36 -13.35
CA LEU A 57 -4.14 2.23 -12.41
C LEU A 57 -4.26 0.76 -12.02
N ALA A 58 -4.05 0.46 -10.75
CA ALA A 58 -4.16 -0.90 -10.23
C ALA A 58 -5.30 -0.99 -9.22
N MET A 59 -6.01 -2.12 -9.23
CA MET A 59 -6.93 -2.53 -8.16
C MET A 59 -6.32 -3.70 -7.41
N VAL A 60 -6.28 -3.59 -6.09
CA VAL A 60 -5.61 -4.54 -5.20
C VAL A 60 -6.57 -5.00 -4.11
N ARG A 61 -6.58 -6.29 -3.85
CA ARG A 61 -7.19 -6.89 -2.68
C ARG A 61 -6.10 -7.15 -1.65
N VAL A 62 -6.27 -6.61 -0.43
CA VAL A 62 -5.31 -6.79 0.67
C VAL A 62 -6.00 -7.53 1.80
N MET A 63 -5.34 -8.56 2.31
CA MET A 63 -5.75 -9.29 3.50
C MET A 63 -4.66 -9.18 4.57
N ILE A 64 -5.03 -8.76 5.76
CA ILE A 64 -4.13 -8.56 6.90
C ILE A 64 -4.55 -9.55 8.00
N ALA A 65 -3.69 -10.52 8.28
CA ALA A 65 -3.95 -11.51 9.34
C ALA A 65 -3.97 -10.85 10.73
N PRO A 66 -4.60 -11.47 11.73
CA PRO A 66 -4.53 -11.01 13.11
C PRO A 66 -3.09 -10.79 13.57
N GLY A 67 -2.82 -9.66 14.21
CA GLY A 67 -1.51 -9.23 14.68
C GLY A 67 -0.53 -8.78 13.60
N ALA A 68 -0.89 -8.87 12.31
CA ALA A 68 -0.02 -8.42 11.23
C ALA A 68 -0.11 -6.91 11.02
N SER A 69 0.96 -6.33 10.49
CA SER A 69 1.05 -4.91 10.18
C SER A 69 1.56 -4.68 8.76
N ILE A 70 1.02 -3.66 8.11
CA ILE A 70 1.64 -3.02 6.95
C ILE A 70 2.61 -1.99 7.53
N PRO A 71 3.93 -2.16 7.34
CA PRO A 71 4.93 -1.23 7.87
C PRO A 71 4.74 0.18 7.31
N GLU A 72 5.38 1.13 7.94
CA GLU A 72 5.41 2.52 7.49
C GLU A 72 5.81 2.62 6.02
N HIS A 73 4.95 3.25 5.23
CA HIS A 73 5.13 3.39 3.80
C HIS A 73 4.38 4.61 3.26
N ARG A 74 4.67 4.97 2.02
CA ARG A 74 3.97 6.00 1.26
C ARG A 74 3.71 5.51 -0.16
N HIS A 75 2.73 6.10 -0.79
CA HIS A 75 2.44 5.86 -2.21
C HIS A 75 3.02 6.96 -3.09
N THR A 76 3.45 6.60 -4.30
CA THR A 76 3.95 7.54 -5.31
C THR A 76 2.83 8.26 -6.04
N GLY A 77 1.61 7.75 -5.94
CA GLY A 77 0.40 8.29 -6.52
C GLY A 77 -0.74 8.32 -5.51
N THR A 78 -1.93 8.67 -5.97
CA THR A 78 -3.14 8.67 -5.13
C THR A 78 -3.68 7.27 -5.00
N GLN A 79 -3.90 6.82 -3.76
CA GLN A 79 -4.61 5.58 -3.46
C GLN A 79 -5.95 5.88 -2.80
N ILE A 80 -6.97 5.15 -3.21
CA ILE A 80 -8.24 5.06 -2.49
C ILE A 80 -8.40 3.64 -1.97
N ALA A 81 -8.87 3.50 -0.72
CA ALA A 81 -9.10 2.19 -0.14
C ALA A 81 -10.43 2.13 0.62
N SER A 82 -11.03 0.95 0.68
CA SER A 82 -12.26 0.72 1.47
C SER A 82 -12.11 -0.55 2.28
N ILE A 83 -12.50 -0.48 3.55
CA ILE A 83 -12.53 -1.61 4.46
C ILE A 83 -13.79 -2.44 4.18
N ILE A 84 -13.59 -3.72 3.88
CA ILE A 84 -14.68 -4.66 3.60
C ILE A 84 -15.05 -5.45 4.85
N SER A 85 -14.05 -5.87 5.63
CA SER A 85 -14.27 -6.58 6.90
C SER A 85 -13.11 -6.42 7.85
N GLY A 86 -13.39 -6.54 9.15
CA GLY A 86 -12.43 -6.37 10.25
C GLY A 86 -12.14 -4.90 10.56
N ASP A 87 -11.52 -4.65 11.70
CA ASP A 87 -11.14 -3.32 12.19
C ASP A 87 -9.64 -3.12 11.99
N LEU A 88 -9.23 -2.04 11.35
CA LEU A 88 -7.85 -1.72 11.03
C LEU A 88 -7.38 -0.50 11.80
N THR A 89 -6.41 -0.64 12.69
CA THR A 89 -5.71 0.49 13.31
C THR A 89 -4.82 1.13 12.26
N TYR A 90 -5.02 2.43 12.03
CA TYR A 90 -4.37 3.21 10.98
C TYR A 90 -3.75 4.46 11.56
N SER A 91 -2.48 4.73 11.26
CA SER A 91 -1.72 5.88 11.74
C SER A 91 -1.10 6.65 10.59
N VAL A 92 -1.16 7.99 10.67
CA VAL A 92 -0.51 8.92 9.73
C VAL A 92 0.67 9.56 10.42
N ASP A 93 1.86 9.41 9.84
CA ASP A 93 3.12 9.94 10.39
C ASP A 93 3.47 11.30 9.78
N THR A 94 3.28 11.46 8.46
CA THR A 94 3.43 12.74 7.77
C THR A 94 2.44 12.86 6.61
N GLY A 95 2.10 14.08 6.22
CA GLY A 95 1.12 14.36 5.18
C GLY A 95 -0.31 14.25 5.71
N GLU A 96 -1.26 14.03 4.82
CA GLU A 96 -2.69 13.98 5.14
C GLU A 96 -3.36 12.80 4.43
N VAL A 97 -4.41 12.28 5.06
CA VAL A 97 -5.27 11.24 4.51
C VAL A 97 -6.72 11.65 4.75
N ASP A 98 -7.56 11.59 3.73
CA ASP A 98 -8.98 11.86 3.85
C ASP A 98 -9.74 10.61 4.27
N LEU A 99 -10.52 10.71 5.33
CA LEU A 99 -11.35 9.63 5.82
C LEU A 99 -12.84 9.92 5.59
N TYR A 100 -13.51 9.01 4.90
CA TYR A 100 -14.96 8.96 4.73
C TYR A 100 -15.52 7.80 5.55
N ARG A 101 -16.31 8.11 6.56
CA ARG A 101 -16.99 7.10 7.37
C ARG A 101 -18.15 6.45 6.62
N LEU A 102 -18.51 5.23 7.00
CA LEU A 102 -19.72 4.57 6.48
C LEU A 102 -20.93 5.52 6.57
N GLY A 103 -21.63 5.68 5.47
CA GLY A 103 -22.77 6.59 5.32
C GLY A 103 -22.43 7.99 4.78
N SER A 104 -21.15 8.35 4.69
CA SER A 104 -20.75 9.57 3.98
C SER A 104 -21.14 9.50 2.49
N THR A 105 -21.56 10.62 1.94
CA THR A 105 -21.88 10.75 0.52
C THR A 105 -20.74 11.47 -0.19
N PRO A 106 -19.89 10.77 -0.98
CA PRO A 106 -18.80 11.40 -1.72
C PRO A 106 -19.29 12.56 -2.59
N GLY A 107 -18.55 13.67 -2.58
CA GLY A 107 -18.91 14.88 -3.32
C GLY A 107 -19.95 15.78 -2.64
N LYS A 108 -20.55 15.34 -1.50
CA LYS A 108 -21.43 16.15 -0.66
C LYS A 108 -20.86 16.37 0.72
N ASP A 109 -20.42 15.30 1.37
CA ASP A 109 -19.85 15.37 2.71
C ASP A 109 -18.35 15.58 2.63
N ALA A 110 -17.84 16.49 3.47
CA ALA A 110 -16.41 16.69 3.60
C ALA A 110 -15.79 15.49 4.35
N PRO A 111 -14.58 15.05 3.98
CA PRO A 111 -13.86 14.03 4.72
C PRO A 111 -13.42 14.54 6.10
N THR A 112 -13.17 13.60 7.01
CA THR A 112 -12.33 13.88 8.17
C THR A 112 -10.88 13.79 7.73
N VAL A 113 -10.12 14.88 7.84
CA VAL A 113 -8.69 14.89 7.50
C VAL A 113 -7.90 14.29 8.67
N LEU A 114 -7.16 13.24 8.39
CA LEU A 114 -6.20 12.63 9.31
C LEU A 114 -4.83 13.24 9.03
N GLY A 115 -4.36 14.10 9.93
CA GLY A 115 -3.04 14.74 9.84
C GLY A 115 -1.95 13.97 10.57
N PRO A 116 -0.71 14.50 10.58
CA PRO A 116 0.43 13.89 11.24
C PRO A 116 0.19 13.57 12.72
N GLY A 117 0.63 12.39 13.16
CA GLY A 117 0.47 11.89 14.53
C GLY A 117 -0.94 11.36 14.85
N THR A 118 -1.86 11.36 13.88
CA THR A 118 -3.22 10.84 14.08
C THR A 118 -3.21 9.33 13.98
N THR A 119 -3.85 8.67 14.98
CA THR A 119 -4.17 7.25 14.93
C THR A 119 -5.68 7.07 15.05
N THR A 120 -6.26 6.22 14.23
CA THR A 120 -7.71 5.91 14.24
C THR A 120 -7.96 4.44 13.95
N VAL A 121 -9.18 3.99 14.13
CA VAL A 121 -9.64 2.67 13.70
C VAL A 121 -10.56 2.85 12.49
N LEU A 122 -10.16 2.26 11.37
CA LEU A 122 -11.00 2.12 10.18
C LEU A 122 -11.87 0.88 10.35
N ARG A 123 -13.15 1.00 10.00
CA ARG A 123 -14.16 -0.05 10.17
C ARG A 123 -14.77 -0.44 8.82
N PRO A 124 -15.44 -1.59 8.73
CA PRO A 124 -16.15 -1.99 7.51
C PRO A 124 -17.08 -0.88 7.01
N GLY A 125 -16.93 -0.55 5.72
CA GLY A 125 -17.65 0.55 5.06
C GLY A 125 -16.95 1.90 5.10
N ASP A 126 -15.90 2.08 5.91
CA ASP A 126 -15.05 3.27 5.83
C ASP A 126 -14.21 3.23 4.53
N ALA A 127 -13.94 4.42 4.01
CA ALA A 127 -13.05 4.61 2.87
C ALA A 127 -12.05 5.73 3.16
N ILE A 128 -10.86 5.62 2.57
CA ILE A 128 -9.80 6.61 2.70
C ILE A 128 -9.25 7.02 1.34
N VAL A 129 -8.73 8.25 1.27
CA VAL A 129 -7.90 8.73 0.16
C VAL A 129 -6.52 9.06 0.72
N GLU A 130 -5.53 8.32 0.28
CA GLU A 130 -4.12 8.51 0.62
C GLU A 130 -3.46 9.35 -0.47
N HIS A 131 -3.02 10.54 -0.09
CA HIS A 131 -2.39 11.47 -1.01
C HIS A 131 -0.94 11.07 -1.30
N PRO A 132 -0.40 11.39 -2.48
CA PRO A 132 0.98 11.06 -2.83
C PRO A 132 1.97 11.56 -1.78
N GLY A 133 2.84 10.67 -1.29
CA GLY A 133 3.88 11.01 -0.32
C GLY A 133 3.46 11.01 1.15
N SER A 134 2.17 10.92 1.47
CA SER A 134 1.71 10.78 2.86
C SER A 134 2.25 9.48 3.47
N LEU A 135 2.97 9.60 4.59
CA LEU A 135 3.61 8.48 5.27
C LEU A 135 2.64 7.91 6.32
N HIS A 136 2.37 6.62 6.25
CA HIS A 136 1.37 5.97 7.09
C HIS A 136 1.69 4.49 7.31
N GLN A 137 1.01 3.90 8.29
CA GLN A 137 1.11 2.48 8.64
C GLN A 137 -0.25 1.96 9.09
N ALA A 138 -0.42 0.64 9.06
CA ALA A 138 -1.65 0.00 9.47
C ALA A 138 -1.40 -1.32 10.19
N THR A 139 -2.19 -1.62 11.23
CA THR A 139 -2.07 -2.84 12.03
C THR A 139 -3.43 -3.46 12.26
N ASN A 140 -3.54 -4.75 12.02
CA ASN A 140 -4.68 -5.53 12.48
C ASN A 140 -4.46 -5.96 13.93
N ALA A 141 -4.94 -5.15 14.87
CA ALA A 141 -4.86 -5.45 16.31
C ALA A 141 -6.00 -6.40 16.78
N GLY A 142 -6.90 -6.79 15.88
CA GLY A 142 -8.03 -7.66 16.17
C GLY A 142 -7.67 -9.15 16.09
N SER A 143 -8.69 -10.01 16.33
CA SER A 143 -8.57 -11.46 16.27
C SER A 143 -9.07 -12.09 14.95
N ALA A 144 -9.67 -11.30 14.06
CA ALA A 144 -10.14 -11.72 12.75
C ALA A 144 -9.31 -11.05 11.65
N PRO A 145 -9.20 -11.66 10.46
CA PRO A 145 -8.55 -11.02 9.32
C PRO A 145 -9.26 -9.73 8.90
N VAL A 146 -8.47 -8.71 8.53
CA VAL A 146 -8.98 -7.50 7.85
C VAL A 146 -8.88 -7.73 6.35
N LEU A 147 -9.97 -7.41 5.64
CA LEU A 147 -10.03 -7.37 4.18
C LEU A 147 -10.29 -5.95 3.73
N LEU A 148 -9.49 -5.46 2.81
CA LEU A 148 -9.71 -4.19 2.12
C LEU A 148 -9.47 -4.31 0.61
N PHE A 149 -10.14 -3.46 -0.15
CA PHE A 149 -9.82 -3.19 -1.54
C PHE A 149 -9.20 -1.82 -1.65
N SER A 150 -8.16 -1.70 -2.47
CA SER A 150 -7.59 -0.41 -2.83
C SER A 150 -7.47 -0.25 -4.35
N SER A 151 -7.51 0.99 -4.80
CA SER A 151 -7.18 1.37 -6.17
C SER A 151 -6.17 2.49 -6.12
N ILE A 152 -5.08 2.34 -6.86
CA ILE A 152 -3.99 3.30 -6.87
C ILE A 152 -3.68 3.75 -8.30
N LEU A 153 -3.61 5.06 -8.49
CA LEU A 153 -3.12 5.70 -9.70
C LEU A 153 -1.71 6.21 -9.43
N PHE A 154 -0.72 5.71 -10.16
CA PHE A 154 0.69 6.02 -9.92
C PHE A 154 1.48 6.10 -11.24
N PRO A 155 2.63 6.81 -11.28
CA PRO A 155 3.55 6.78 -12.42
C PRO A 155 4.13 5.38 -12.59
N SER A 156 3.99 4.76 -13.77
CA SER A 156 4.35 3.36 -13.99
C SER A 156 5.83 3.08 -13.72
N ALA A 157 6.71 4.05 -14.03
CA ALA A 157 8.15 3.93 -13.80
C ALA A 157 8.58 4.04 -12.34
N ALA A 158 7.76 4.66 -11.47
CA ALA A 158 8.10 4.91 -10.06
C ALA A 158 7.70 3.76 -9.12
N GLY A 159 6.83 2.84 -9.57
CA GLY A 159 6.18 1.87 -8.71
C GLY A 159 5.13 2.51 -7.79
N ALA A 160 4.26 1.70 -7.21
CA ALA A 160 3.11 2.17 -6.43
C ALA A 160 3.44 2.56 -5.00
N THR A 161 4.34 1.81 -4.34
CA THR A 161 4.58 1.89 -2.89
C THR A 161 6.08 1.99 -2.59
N VAL A 162 6.43 2.85 -1.63
CA VAL A 162 7.80 3.01 -1.10
C VAL A 162 7.72 2.81 0.41
N TYR A 163 8.38 1.77 0.91
CA TYR A 163 8.49 1.52 2.35
C TYR A 163 9.56 2.41 2.98
N ALA A 164 9.27 2.92 4.19
CA ALA A 164 10.30 3.56 4.99
C ALA A 164 11.34 2.50 5.39
N THR A 165 12.61 2.79 5.19
CA THR A 165 13.69 1.92 5.68
C THR A 165 13.73 2.06 7.20
N THR A 166 13.24 1.08 7.94
CA THR A 166 13.66 0.92 9.33
C THR A 166 15.16 0.68 9.31
N ALA A 167 15.94 1.58 9.91
CA ALA A 167 17.35 1.30 10.19
C ALA A 167 17.40 -0.02 10.95
N ALA A 168 18.00 -1.04 10.36
CA ALA A 168 18.18 -2.31 11.03
C ALA A 168 18.94 -2.01 12.32
N THR A 169 18.35 -2.29 13.47
CA THR A 169 19.06 -2.30 14.75
C THR A 169 20.21 -3.27 14.56
N PRO A 170 21.47 -2.84 14.72
CA PRO A 170 22.58 -3.78 14.59
C PRO A 170 22.37 -4.91 15.59
N GLU A 171 22.40 -6.14 15.11
CA GLU A 171 22.38 -7.32 15.95
C GLU A 171 23.58 -7.22 16.91
N PRO A 172 23.41 -7.42 18.23
CA PRO A 172 24.54 -7.33 19.16
C PRO A 172 25.56 -8.38 18.74
N GLU A 173 26.79 -7.92 18.44
CA GLU A 173 27.91 -8.80 18.17
C GLU A 173 28.03 -9.82 19.31
N ALA A 174 28.00 -11.10 18.96
CA ALA A 174 28.25 -12.18 19.90
C ALA A 174 29.62 -11.96 20.49
N SER A 175 29.69 -11.72 21.81
CA SER A 175 30.93 -11.61 22.56
C SER A 175 31.73 -12.89 22.34
N PRO A 176 33.03 -12.83 21.98
CA PRO A 176 33.86 -14.04 21.90
C PRO A 176 33.93 -14.64 23.30
N GLY A 177 33.42 -15.86 23.41
CA GLY A 177 33.52 -16.64 24.65
C GLY A 177 34.98 -16.91 25.02
N PRO A 178 35.24 -17.18 26.30
CA PRO A 178 36.61 -17.35 26.87
C PRO A 178 37.34 -18.55 26.32
#